data_fab455e21ff60f90bcc10345098951d5
#
_entry.id   fab455e21ff60f90bcc10345098951d5
#
_cell.length_a   1.000
_cell.length_b   1.000
_cell.length_c   1.000
_cell.angle_alpha   90.00
_cell.angle_beta   90.00
_cell.angle_gamma   90.00
#
_symmetry.space_group_name_H-M   'P 1'
#
loop_
_entity.id
_entity.type
_entity.pdbx_description
1 polymer ?
#
loop_
_entity_poly.entity_id
_entity_poly.type
_entity_poly.pdbx_seq_one_letter_code
_entity_poly.pdbx_strand_id
1 'polypeptide(L)'
;MAPGFTYEFLPMKTEPKFQPYIGLEDHFQISAATFLNQLGALWFHTPNGGLRDKNIARKFKAMGLKPGVPDILIWDQRQGFSGYAIELKCGRNTPTDEQAFWLNKLQSLGWKTLITWSLDEFIFEVESYYGIKTIAQSLKV
;
A
#
# COMPACT_ATOMS: atom_id res chain seq x y z
N MET A 1 -27.28 15.66 3.01
CA MET A 1 -26.80 14.35 3.49
C MET A 1 -26.79 13.38 2.33
N ALA A 2 -25.63 12.90 1.95
CA ALA A 2 -25.56 11.80 1.01
C ALA A 2 -26.09 10.53 1.69
N PRO A 3 -26.94 9.71 1.02
CA PRO A 3 -27.38 8.46 1.59
C PRO A 3 -26.16 7.58 1.87
N GLY A 4 -26.01 7.11 3.10
CA GLY A 4 -24.95 6.21 3.47
C GLY A 4 -25.04 4.91 2.68
N PHE A 5 -24.08 4.67 1.81
CA PHE A 5 -23.90 3.37 1.20
C PHE A 5 -23.35 2.43 2.27
N THR A 6 -24.18 1.56 2.80
CA THR A 6 -23.72 0.41 3.57
C THR A 6 -23.24 -0.63 2.56
N TYR A 7 -21.94 -0.80 2.43
CA TYR A 7 -21.40 -1.95 1.71
C TYR A 7 -21.64 -3.18 2.59
N GLU A 8 -22.59 -4.03 2.21
CA GLU A 8 -22.62 -5.38 2.77
C GLU A 8 -21.39 -6.13 2.25
N PHE A 9 -20.47 -6.43 3.15
CA PHE A 9 -19.37 -7.35 2.85
C PHE A 9 -19.98 -8.73 2.56
N LEU A 10 -20.04 -9.11 1.29
CA LEU A 10 -20.27 -10.49 0.94
C LEU A 10 -19.10 -11.33 1.50
N PRO A 11 -19.37 -12.42 2.23
CA PRO A 11 -18.31 -13.28 2.73
C PRO A 11 -17.45 -13.76 1.56
N MET A 12 -16.16 -13.48 1.64
CA MET A 12 -15.21 -13.95 0.63
C MET A 12 -15.30 -15.47 0.57
N LYS A 13 -15.67 -15.99 -0.58
CA LYS A 13 -15.63 -17.42 -0.84
C LYS A 13 -14.22 -17.93 -0.62
N THR A 14 -14.14 -19.00 0.16
CA THR A 14 -12.98 -19.83 0.46
C THR A 14 -11.72 -19.56 -0.35
N GLU A 15 -10.62 -19.38 0.38
CA GLU A 15 -9.26 -19.22 -0.14
C GLU A 15 -8.94 -20.16 -1.29
N PRO A 16 -8.28 -19.69 -2.35
CA PRO A 16 -7.86 -20.56 -3.42
C PRO A 16 -6.91 -21.64 -2.88
N LYS A 17 -7.18 -22.88 -3.19
CA LYS A 17 -6.35 -24.04 -2.78
C LYS A 17 -4.94 -24.04 -3.40
N PHE A 18 -4.62 -23.06 -4.20
CA PHE A 18 -3.31 -22.89 -4.82
C PHE A 18 -2.50 -21.87 -4.03
N GLN A 19 -1.45 -22.35 -3.37
CA GLN A 19 -0.44 -21.46 -2.78
C GLN A 19 0.75 -21.38 -3.73
N PRO A 20 0.87 -20.31 -4.53
CA PRO A 20 2.07 -20.09 -5.32
C PRO A 20 3.26 -19.87 -4.37
N TYR A 21 4.48 -20.13 -4.84
CA TYR A 21 5.67 -19.72 -4.11
C TYR A 21 5.62 -18.21 -3.85
N ILE A 22 5.61 -17.84 -2.58
CA ILE A 22 5.52 -16.46 -2.16
C ILE A 22 6.89 -16.02 -1.65
N GLY A 23 7.53 -15.10 -2.35
CA GLY A 23 8.78 -14.48 -1.92
C GLY A 23 8.62 -13.56 -0.70
N LEU A 24 9.72 -13.16 -0.08
CA LEU A 24 9.71 -12.25 1.09
C LEU A 24 9.00 -10.93 0.82
N GLU A 25 9.19 -10.39 -0.38
CA GLU A 25 8.56 -9.14 -0.82
C GLU A 25 7.04 -9.29 -0.91
N ASP A 26 6.58 -10.40 -1.47
CA ASP A 26 5.15 -10.72 -1.56
C ASP A 26 4.53 -10.95 -0.17
N HIS A 27 5.25 -11.60 0.74
CA HIS A 27 4.80 -11.77 2.13
C HIS A 27 4.62 -10.43 2.83
N PHE A 28 5.53 -9.51 2.66
CA PHE A 28 5.41 -8.16 3.22
C PHE A 28 4.18 -7.44 2.66
N GLN A 29 4.00 -7.47 1.34
CA GLN A 29 2.83 -6.89 0.67
C GLN A 29 1.52 -7.51 1.16
N ILE A 30 1.44 -8.83 1.28
CA ILE A 30 0.24 -9.54 1.74
C ILE A 30 -0.07 -9.18 3.20
N SER A 31 0.93 -9.13 4.06
CA SER A 31 0.75 -8.74 5.47
C SER A 31 0.26 -7.29 5.61
N ALA A 32 0.82 -6.39 4.83
CA ALA A 32 0.39 -4.99 4.76
C ALA A 32 -1.07 -4.89 4.29
N ALA A 33 -1.42 -5.62 3.23
CA ALA A 33 -2.79 -5.68 2.69
C ALA A 33 -3.78 -6.18 3.73
N THR A 34 -3.45 -7.26 4.42
CA THR A 34 -4.28 -7.82 5.49
C THR A 34 -4.55 -6.79 6.58
N PHE A 35 -3.51 -6.09 7.02
CA PHE A 35 -3.63 -5.05 8.03
C PHE A 35 -4.53 -3.89 7.57
N LEU A 36 -4.32 -3.39 6.35
CA LEU A 36 -5.13 -2.29 5.81
C LEU A 36 -6.60 -2.66 5.63
N ASN A 37 -6.87 -3.90 5.21
CA ASN A 37 -8.23 -4.40 5.08
C ASN A 37 -8.91 -4.54 6.45
N GLN A 38 -8.22 -5.04 7.46
CA GLN A 38 -8.74 -5.10 8.83
C GLN A 38 -9.02 -3.71 9.41
N LEU A 39 -8.18 -2.74 9.06
CA LEU A 39 -8.36 -1.34 9.47
C LEU A 39 -9.53 -0.66 8.77
N GLY A 40 -10.00 -1.20 7.65
CA GLY A 40 -11.04 -0.59 6.82
C GLY A 40 -10.55 0.59 5.98
N ALA A 41 -9.26 0.66 5.69
CA ALA A 41 -8.67 1.70 4.86
C ALA A 41 -9.22 1.67 3.42
N LEU A 42 -9.41 2.84 2.83
CA LEU A 42 -9.64 2.95 1.39
C LEU A 42 -8.28 3.02 0.69
N TRP A 43 -7.88 1.94 0.07
CA TRP A 43 -6.55 1.80 -0.49
C TRP A 43 -6.51 0.83 -1.66
N PHE A 44 -5.42 0.87 -2.42
CA PHE A 44 -5.14 -0.18 -3.40
C PHE A 44 -3.63 -0.42 -3.54
N HIS A 45 -3.29 -1.57 -4.09
CA HIS A 45 -1.94 -1.96 -4.45
C HIS A 45 -1.67 -1.69 -5.93
N THR A 46 -0.53 -1.08 -6.22
CA THR A 46 -0.08 -0.87 -7.60
C THR A 46 0.81 -2.04 -8.03
N PRO A 47 0.40 -2.87 -8.99
CA PRO A 47 1.17 -4.04 -9.39
C PRO A 47 2.34 -3.64 -10.30
N ASN A 48 3.45 -3.23 -9.71
CA ASN A 48 4.66 -2.79 -10.42
C ASN A 48 5.70 -3.88 -10.64
N GLY A 49 5.39 -5.13 -10.39
CA GLY A 49 6.35 -6.22 -10.50
C GLY A 49 5.81 -7.41 -11.27
N GLY A 50 6.67 -8.39 -11.44
CA GLY A 50 6.35 -9.67 -12.06
C GLY A 50 6.85 -9.81 -13.49
N LEU A 51 7.10 -11.08 -13.85
CA LEU A 51 7.47 -11.45 -15.21
C LEU A 51 6.23 -11.32 -16.09
N ARG A 52 6.30 -10.40 -17.04
CA ARG A 52 5.27 -10.20 -18.05
C ARG A 52 5.86 -10.44 -19.43
N ASP A 53 5.08 -11.03 -20.31
CA ASP A 53 5.38 -11.03 -21.73
C ASP A 53 5.60 -9.59 -22.21
N LYS A 54 6.61 -9.38 -23.08
CA LYS A 54 6.95 -8.05 -23.61
C LYS A 54 5.77 -7.37 -24.30
N ASN A 55 4.91 -8.14 -24.96
CA ASN A 55 3.74 -7.60 -25.65
C ASN A 55 2.67 -7.14 -24.65
N ILE A 56 2.48 -7.89 -23.56
CA ILE A 56 1.57 -7.53 -22.47
C ILE A 56 2.09 -6.29 -21.73
N ALA A 57 3.39 -6.24 -21.44
CA ALA A 57 4.02 -5.09 -20.80
C ALA A 57 3.88 -3.82 -21.67
N ARG A 58 4.09 -3.94 -22.98
CA ARG A 58 3.92 -2.84 -23.93
C ARG A 58 2.48 -2.35 -24.00
N LYS A 59 1.51 -3.28 -23.98
CA LYS A 59 0.09 -2.97 -23.94
C LYS A 59 -0.27 -2.20 -22.67
N PHE A 60 0.14 -2.66 -21.50
CA PHE A 60 -0.14 -1.97 -20.23
C PHE A 60 0.50 -0.60 -20.16
N LYS A 61 1.71 -0.46 -20.66
CA LYS A 61 2.38 0.86 -20.77
C LYS A 61 1.58 1.82 -21.65
N ALA A 62 1.11 1.35 -22.81
CA ALA A 62 0.27 2.15 -23.70
C ALA A 62 -1.07 2.54 -23.05
N MET A 63 -1.61 1.68 -22.19
CA MET A 63 -2.82 1.94 -21.43
C MET A 63 -2.61 2.87 -20.22
N GLY A 64 -1.39 3.27 -19.93
CA GLY A 64 -1.09 4.23 -18.88
C GLY A 64 -0.42 3.65 -17.63
N LEU A 65 -0.04 2.38 -17.62
CA LEU A 65 0.76 1.85 -16.53
C LEU A 65 2.11 2.55 -16.49
N LYS A 66 2.47 3.08 -15.32
CA LYS A 66 3.72 3.81 -15.09
C LYS A 66 4.64 3.03 -14.16
N PRO A 67 5.95 2.98 -14.44
CA PRO A 67 6.90 2.42 -13.50
C PRO A 67 7.09 3.33 -12.29
N GLY A 68 7.39 2.73 -11.16
CA GLY A 68 7.80 3.46 -9.96
C GLY A 68 6.68 4.03 -9.10
N VAL A 69 5.42 3.84 -9.47
CA VAL A 69 4.30 4.21 -8.60
C VAL A 69 4.41 3.43 -7.30
N PRO A 70 4.25 4.07 -6.12
CA PRO A 70 4.36 3.38 -4.84
C PRO A 70 3.44 2.15 -4.72
N ASP A 71 3.90 1.14 -3.97
CA ASP A 71 3.19 -0.13 -3.81
C ASP A 71 1.78 0.01 -3.26
N ILE A 72 1.59 0.97 -2.36
CA ILE A 72 0.35 1.20 -1.63
C ILE A 72 -0.03 2.67 -1.73
N LEU A 73 -1.26 2.92 -2.15
CA LEU A 73 -1.86 4.25 -2.10
C LEU A 73 -3.11 4.20 -1.23
N ILE A 74 -3.08 4.94 -0.12
CA ILE A 74 -4.21 5.10 0.79
C ILE A 74 -4.89 6.42 0.46
N TRP A 75 -6.17 6.35 0.15
CA TRP A 75 -6.97 7.50 -0.29
C TRP A 75 -7.66 8.25 0.85
N ASP A 76 -7.74 7.66 2.03
CA ASP A 76 -8.29 8.35 3.19
C ASP A 76 -7.43 9.56 3.52
N GLN A 77 -8.08 10.71 3.62
CA GLN A 77 -7.42 11.96 4.00
C GLN A 77 -7.37 12.07 5.52
N ARG A 78 -6.19 12.24 6.06
CA ARG A 78 -5.95 12.41 7.50
C ARG A 78 -4.88 13.46 7.75
N GLN A 79 -4.97 14.18 8.86
CA GLN A 79 -3.95 15.13 9.33
C GLN A 79 -3.60 16.22 8.28
N GLY A 80 -4.52 16.58 7.40
CA GLY A 80 -4.29 17.54 6.34
C GLY A 80 -3.59 16.99 5.10
N PHE A 81 -3.25 15.69 5.07
CA PHE A 81 -2.69 15.05 3.88
C PHE A 81 -3.77 14.65 2.90
N SER A 82 -3.46 14.73 1.61
CA SER A 82 -4.36 14.31 0.53
C SER A 82 -4.50 12.79 0.43
N GLY A 83 -3.57 12.05 0.99
CA GLY A 83 -3.49 10.60 1.04
C GLY A 83 -2.14 10.15 1.57
N TYR A 84 -1.89 8.85 1.57
CA TYR A 84 -0.64 8.27 2.05
C TYR A 84 -0.09 7.27 1.03
N ALA A 85 1.09 7.53 0.53
CA ALA A 85 1.78 6.69 -0.43
C ALA A 85 2.93 5.94 0.24
N ILE A 86 2.95 4.63 0.13
CA ILE A 86 3.91 3.79 0.84
C ILE A 86 4.61 2.84 -0.13
N GLU A 87 5.94 2.86 -0.09
CA GLU A 87 6.81 1.94 -0.82
C GLU A 87 7.37 0.91 0.15
N LEU A 88 7.15 -0.37 -0.15
CA LEU A 88 7.67 -1.48 0.64
C LEU A 88 8.98 -1.98 0.06
N LYS A 89 9.99 -2.16 0.89
CA LYS A 89 11.31 -2.67 0.51
C LYS A 89 11.70 -3.86 1.35
N CYS A 90 12.48 -4.76 0.77
CA CYS A 90 13.03 -5.92 1.47
C CYS A 90 14.54 -5.96 1.38
N GLY A 91 15.19 -6.48 2.43
CA GLY A 91 16.62 -6.67 2.46
C GLY A 91 17.40 -5.37 2.29
N ARG A 92 18.30 -5.35 1.31
CA ARG A 92 19.15 -4.19 0.98
C ARG A 92 18.63 -3.36 -0.19
N ASN A 93 17.43 -3.66 -0.67
CA ASN A 93 16.85 -2.92 -1.79
C ASN A 93 16.58 -1.46 -1.39
N THR A 94 16.89 -0.56 -2.30
CA THR A 94 16.64 0.88 -2.17
C THR A 94 15.69 1.34 -3.27
N PRO A 95 15.02 2.47 -3.10
CA PRO A 95 14.15 3.00 -4.15
C PRO A 95 14.89 3.26 -5.45
N THR A 96 14.24 2.96 -6.57
CA THR A 96 14.73 3.35 -7.89
C THR A 96 14.50 4.84 -8.12
N ASP A 97 15.11 5.38 -9.19
CA ASP A 97 14.92 6.79 -9.56
C ASP A 97 13.46 7.10 -9.87
N GLU A 98 12.75 6.19 -10.54
CA GLU A 98 11.33 6.33 -10.82
C GLU A 98 10.48 6.33 -9.54
N GLN A 99 10.80 5.46 -8.58
CA GLN A 99 10.11 5.42 -7.29
C GLN A 99 10.34 6.71 -6.50
N ALA A 100 11.57 7.20 -6.46
CA ALA A 100 11.90 8.48 -5.83
C ALA A 100 11.15 9.66 -6.50
N PHE A 101 11.07 9.65 -7.83
CA PHE A 101 10.32 10.66 -8.59
C PHE A 101 8.84 10.69 -8.16
N TRP A 102 8.18 9.52 -8.12
CA TRP A 102 6.77 9.44 -7.72
C TRP A 102 6.54 9.91 -6.29
N LEU A 103 7.38 9.46 -5.35
CA LEU A 103 7.26 9.88 -3.94
C LEU A 103 7.42 11.39 -3.79
N ASN A 104 8.42 11.99 -4.45
CA ASN A 104 8.64 13.43 -4.41
C ASN A 104 7.47 14.20 -5.02
N LYS A 105 6.92 13.73 -6.14
CA LYS A 105 5.76 14.37 -6.76
C LYS A 105 4.52 14.29 -5.88
N LEU A 106 4.25 13.14 -5.30
CA LEU A 106 3.11 12.98 -4.38
C LEU A 106 3.25 13.88 -3.16
N GLN A 107 4.45 14.00 -2.58
CA GLN A 107 4.71 14.96 -1.51
C GLN A 107 4.38 16.39 -1.93
N SER A 108 4.79 16.80 -3.12
CA SER A 108 4.51 18.14 -3.64
C SER A 108 3.00 18.41 -3.82
N LEU A 109 2.20 17.36 -3.95
CA LEU A 109 0.74 17.41 -4.06
C LEU A 109 0.03 17.25 -2.70
N GLY A 110 0.77 17.26 -1.60
CA GLY A 110 0.21 17.18 -0.26
C GLY A 110 0.00 15.77 0.28
N TRP A 111 0.58 14.76 -0.35
CA TRP A 111 0.55 13.38 0.13
C TRP A 111 1.60 13.16 1.20
N LYS A 112 1.27 12.37 2.21
CA LYS A 112 2.27 11.77 3.08
C LYS A 112 2.93 10.62 2.34
N THR A 113 4.23 10.42 2.56
CA THR A 113 4.99 9.34 1.91
C THR A 113 5.81 8.58 2.93
N LEU A 114 6.01 7.29 2.67
CA LEU A 114 6.83 6.41 3.48
C LEU A 114 7.56 5.41 2.59
N ILE A 115 8.81 5.16 2.91
CA ILE A 115 9.56 4.00 2.44
C ILE A 115 9.86 3.18 3.67
N THR A 116 9.49 1.90 3.68
CA THR A 116 9.70 1.07 4.86
C THR A 116 10.17 -0.33 4.49
N TRP A 117 11.05 -0.89 5.34
CA TRP A 117 11.61 -2.23 5.23
C TRP A 117 11.04 -3.19 6.27
N SER A 118 10.14 -2.71 7.13
CA SER A 118 9.64 -3.45 8.29
C SER A 118 8.13 -3.38 8.38
N LEU A 119 7.49 -4.53 8.59
CA LEU A 119 6.05 -4.60 8.85
C LEU A 119 5.67 -3.85 10.14
N ASP A 120 6.50 -3.93 11.17
CA ASP A 120 6.25 -3.23 12.44
C ASP A 120 6.25 -1.71 12.25
N GLU A 121 7.20 -1.18 11.50
CA GLU A 121 7.24 0.24 11.14
C GLU A 121 6.03 0.63 10.30
N PHE A 122 5.68 -0.19 9.31
CA PHE A 122 4.50 0.02 8.47
C PHE A 122 3.24 0.15 9.32
N ILE A 123 3.00 -0.80 10.21
CA ILE A 123 1.83 -0.79 11.10
C ILE A 123 1.83 0.46 11.98
N PHE A 124 2.95 0.76 12.62
CA PHE A 124 3.10 1.94 13.47
C PHE A 124 2.78 3.24 12.72
N GLU A 125 3.35 3.42 11.55
CA GLU A 125 3.18 4.64 10.75
C GLU A 125 1.75 4.79 10.21
N VAL A 126 1.13 3.67 9.78
CA VAL A 126 -0.27 3.70 9.33
C VAL A 126 -1.22 3.96 10.49
N GLU A 127 -1.02 3.32 11.63
CA GLU A 127 -1.82 3.61 12.84
C GLU A 127 -1.70 5.07 13.26
N SER A 128 -0.50 5.62 13.23
CA SER A 128 -0.27 7.03 13.52
C SER A 128 -1.02 7.94 12.54
N TYR A 129 -1.03 7.59 11.26
CA TYR A 129 -1.76 8.31 10.23
C TYR A 129 -3.26 8.36 10.50
N TYR A 130 -3.85 7.26 10.95
CA TYR A 130 -5.27 7.17 11.31
C TYR A 130 -5.58 7.66 12.72
N GLY A 131 -4.58 8.05 13.50
CA GLY A 131 -4.76 8.49 14.87
C GLY A 131 -5.12 7.37 15.85
N ILE A 132 -4.76 6.13 15.52
CA ILE A 132 -5.00 4.96 16.34
C ILE A 132 -3.82 4.75 17.29
N LYS A 133 -4.11 4.60 18.58
CA LYS A 133 -3.09 4.24 19.57
C LYS A 133 -3.12 2.73 19.80
N THR A 134 -2.00 2.08 19.53
CA THR A 134 -1.81 0.68 19.93
C THR A 134 -1.71 0.58 21.46
N ILE A 135 -1.99 -0.62 21.98
CA ILE A 135 -1.77 -0.92 23.40
C ILE A 135 -0.31 -0.63 23.79
N ALA A 136 0.64 -0.92 22.92
CA ALA A 136 2.05 -0.61 23.16
C ALA A 136 2.34 0.89 23.26
N GLN A 137 1.65 1.73 22.51
CA GLN A 137 1.76 3.18 22.60
C GLN A 137 1.05 3.74 23.82
N SER A 138 -0.03 3.10 24.27
CA SER A 138 -0.76 3.49 25.47
C SER A 138 0.01 3.21 26.76
N LEU A 139 0.94 2.24 26.74
CA LEU A 139 1.78 1.87 27.88
C LEU A 139 3.08 2.69 27.99
N LYS A 140 3.39 3.53 27.03
CA LYS A 140 4.57 4.42 27.02
C LYS A 140 4.29 5.82 27.55
N VAL A 141 3.29 5.97 28.38
CA VAL A 141 3.02 7.24 29.06
C VAL A 141 3.95 7.39 30.25
#